data_1f5ad5624bdbe0b42e4a4981d4ae0be5
#
_entry.id   1f5ad5624bdbe0b42e4a4981d4ae0be5
#
_cell.length_a   1.000
_cell.length_b   1.000
_cell.length_c   1.000
_cell.angle_alpha   90.00
_cell.angle_beta   90.00
_cell.angle_gamma   90.00
#
_symmetry.space_group_name_H-M   'P 1'
#
loop_
_entity.id
_entity.type
_entity.pdbx_description
1 polymer ?
#
loop_
_entity_poly.entity_id
_entity_poly.type
_entity_poly.pdbx_seq_one_letter_code
_entity_poly.pdbx_strand_id
1 'polypeptide(L)'
;MILKEIKENELYLYINGELVYKRWLDTGQSKVFDVMAYDKYTLSSISTPAPTDTLLIVKANIRLKPTEEGGRKTGVISGYRPNHVFEYGAEGNIVQTYIGDLVFGDENLLMPGEERIVTVRFIPSADLEKYLTKGRKWWLHEGPNLIGEAVIL
;
A
#
# COMPACT_ATOMS: atom_id res chain seq x y z
N MET A 1 9.29 -10.08 -13.75
CA MET A 1 8.34 -9.42 -12.83
C MET A 1 9.11 -8.64 -11.79
N ILE A 2 8.68 -7.45 -11.49
CA ILE A 2 9.29 -6.58 -10.48
C ILE A 2 8.32 -6.46 -9.32
N LEU A 3 8.79 -6.73 -8.10
CA LEU A 3 8.00 -6.69 -6.88
C LEU A 3 8.70 -5.81 -5.84
N LYS A 4 7.98 -4.86 -5.28
CA LYS A 4 8.40 -4.13 -4.09
C LYS A 4 7.54 -4.55 -2.91
N GLU A 5 8.17 -4.95 -1.82
CA GLU A 5 7.49 -5.38 -0.61
C GLU A 5 8.04 -4.61 0.59
N ILE A 6 7.16 -4.14 1.46
CA ILE A 6 7.55 -3.49 2.72
C ILE A 6 7.13 -4.38 3.87
N LYS A 7 8.13 -4.72 4.70
CA LYS A 7 7.96 -5.48 5.95
C LYS A 7 8.80 -4.83 7.04
N GLU A 8 8.21 -4.59 8.20
CA GLU A 8 8.91 -4.09 9.40
C GLU A 8 9.83 -2.89 9.17
N ASN A 9 9.35 -1.87 8.44
CA ASN A 9 10.11 -0.67 8.06
C ASN A 9 11.28 -0.93 7.08
N GLU A 10 11.26 -2.04 6.39
CA GLU A 10 12.25 -2.37 5.37
C GLU A 10 11.56 -2.54 4.02
N LEU A 11 12.10 -1.90 3.00
CA LEU A 11 11.66 -2.05 1.61
C LEU A 11 12.57 -3.07 0.91
N TYR A 12 11.95 -4.03 0.28
CA TYR A 12 12.63 -5.06 -0.52
C TYR A 12 12.22 -4.93 -1.98
N LEU A 13 13.19 -4.95 -2.88
CA LEU A 13 12.97 -4.99 -4.32
C LEU A 13 13.40 -6.35 -4.86
N TYR A 14 12.47 -7.06 -5.45
CA TYR A 14 12.71 -8.33 -6.13
C TYR A 14 12.56 -8.15 -7.63
N ILE A 15 13.44 -8.74 -8.40
CA ILE A 15 13.36 -8.85 -9.85
C ILE A 15 13.40 -10.33 -10.21
N ASN A 16 12.36 -10.81 -10.88
CA ASN A 16 12.21 -12.22 -11.24
C ASN A 16 12.36 -13.19 -10.05
N GLY A 17 11.88 -12.78 -8.87
CA GLY A 17 11.92 -13.58 -7.65
C GLY A 17 13.22 -13.48 -6.85
N GLU A 18 14.24 -12.80 -7.35
CA GLU A 18 15.50 -12.60 -6.64
C GLU A 18 15.57 -11.23 -5.96
N LEU A 19 16.06 -11.20 -4.72
CA LEU A 19 16.25 -9.96 -3.97
C LEU A 19 17.40 -9.15 -4.56
N VAL A 20 17.09 -7.98 -5.08
CA VAL A 20 18.05 -7.10 -5.76
C VAL A 20 18.47 -5.92 -4.91
N TYR A 21 17.55 -5.40 -4.11
CA TYR A 21 17.76 -4.17 -3.34
C TYR A 21 16.95 -4.19 -2.05
N LYS A 22 17.51 -3.58 -1.00
CA LYS A 22 16.84 -3.37 0.28
C LYS A 22 17.09 -1.95 0.77
N ARG A 23 16.09 -1.35 1.39
CA ARG A 23 16.20 -0.05 2.05
C ARG A 23 15.55 -0.07 3.42
N TRP A 24 16.24 0.49 4.40
CA TRP A 24 15.69 0.73 5.74
C TRP A 24 15.00 2.10 5.74
N LEU A 25 13.68 2.10 5.91
CA LEU A 25 12.86 3.32 5.75
C LEU A 25 13.04 4.31 6.91
N ASP A 26 13.41 3.83 8.08
CA ASP A 26 13.67 4.65 9.26
C ASP A 26 15.00 5.42 9.17
N THR A 27 16.07 4.79 8.68
CA THR A 27 17.40 5.40 8.56
C THR A 27 17.71 5.94 7.18
N GLY A 28 16.98 5.50 6.14
CA GLY A 28 17.27 5.82 4.75
C GLY A 28 18.47 5.06 4.16
N GLN A 29 19.12 4.20 4.94
CA GLN A 29 20.21 3.35 4.44
C GLN A 29 19.69 2.33 3.43
N SER A 30 20.54 1.89 2.52
CA SER A 30 20.18 0.90 1.52
C SER A 30 21.34 -0.05 1.20
N LYS A 31 20.99 -1.20 0.62
CA LYS A 31 21.95 -2.19 0.15
C LYS A 31 21.49 -2.75 -1.20
N VAL A 32 22.41 -2.79 -2.14
CA VAL A 32 22.21 -3.43 -3.44
C VAL A 32 22.85 -4.82 -3.41
N PHE A 33 22.08 -5.85 -3.75
CA PHE A 33 22.55 -7.24 -3.80
C PHE A 33 22.97 -7.67 -5.19
N ASP A 34 22.29 -7.15 -6.21
CA ASP A 34 22.65 -7.33 -7.61
C ASP A 34 22.72 -5.97 -8.30
N VAL A 35 23.94 -5.50 -8.49
CA VAL A 35 24.20 -4.16 -9.06
C VAL A 35 23.71 -4.06 -10.50
N MET A 36 23.91 -5.10 -11.31
CA MET A 36 23.52 -5.05 -12.73
C MET A 36 22.01 -4.99 -12.90
N ALA A 37 21.28 -5.81 -12.15
CA ALA A 37 19.82 -5.81 -12.17
C ALA A 37 19.26 -4.50 -11.62
N TYR A 38 19.85 -3.96 -10.55
CA TYR A 38 19.45 -2.69 -9.97
C TYR A 38 19.68 -1.51 -10.90
N ASP A 39 20.85 -1.43 -11.54
CA ASP A 39 21.18 -0.36 -12.48
C ASP A 39 20.26 -0.41 -13.71
N LYS A 40 20.00 -1.59 -14.22
CA LYS A 40 19.04 -1.78 -15.32
C LYS A 40 17.64 -1.32 -14.95
N TYR A 41 17.20 -1.63 -13.74
CA TYR A 41 15.90 -1.20 -13.20
C TYR A 41 15.83 0.33 -13.08
N THR A 42 16.84 0.96 -12.46
CA THR A 42 16.86 2.41 -12.24
C THR A 42 16.96 3.18 -13.56
N LEU A 43 17.75 2.72 -14.49
CA LEU A 43 17.86 3.33 -15.84
C LEU A 43 16.55 3.22 -16.61
N SER A 44 15.88 2.08 -16.56
CA SER A 44 14.58 1.91 -17.22
C SER A 44 13.47 2.75 -16.58
N SER A 45 13.52 2.98 -15.26
CA SER A 45 12.53 3.82 -14.57
C SER A 45 12.70 5.31 -14.80
N ILE A 46 13.89 5.76 -15.25
CA ILE A 46 14.13 7.15 -15.63
C ILE A 46 13.61 7.45 -17.05
N SER A 47 13.67 6.46 -17.95
CA SER A 47 13.35 6.63 -19.37
C SER A 47 11.92 6.26 -19.76
N THR A 48 11.21 5.51 -18.92
CA THR A 48 9.83 5.06 -19.16
C THR A 48 8.98 5.22 -17.90
N PRO A 49 7.64 5.42 -18.03
CA PRO A 49 6.72 5.30 -16.88
C PRO A 49 6.98 3.98 -16.18
N ALA A 50 6.83 3.97 -14.84
CA ALA A 50 7.02 2.75 -14.05
C ALA A 50 6.27 1.59 -14.70
N PRO A 51 6.89 0.40 -14.82
CA PRO A 51 6.22 -0.76 -15.40
C PRO A 51 4.89 -0.99 -14.69
N THR A 52 3.84 -1.25 -15.45
CA THR A 52 2.48 -1.46 -14.91
C THR A 52 2.37 -2.67 -13.99
N ASP A 53 3.37 -3.54 -14.01
CA ASP A 53 3.49 -4.72 -13.15
C ASP A 53 4.30 -4.49 -11.86
N THR A 54 4.83 -3.28 -11.65
CA THR A 54 5.52 -2.93 -10.40
C THR A 54 4.49 -2.45 -9.38
N LEU A 55 4.31 -3.23 -8.30
CA LEU A 55 3.42 -2.89 -7.20
C LEU A 55 4.21 -2.73 -5.90
N LEU A 56 3.74 -1.84 -5.04
CA LEU A 56 4.26 -1.63 -3.71
C LEU A 56 3.36 -2.34 -2.71
N ILE A 57 3.88 -3.39 -2.06
CA ILE A 57 3.09 -4.32 -1.27
C ILE A 57 3.38 -4.17 0.21
N VAL A 58 2.32 -4.04 1.01
CA VAL A 58 2.40 -4.02 2.47
C VAL A 58 1.37 -4.96 3.09
N LYS A 59 1.64 -5.43 4.31
CA LYS A 59 0.65 -6.07 5.17
C LYS A 59 0.03 -5.02 6.08
N ALA A 60 -1.28 -5.08 6.22
CA ALA A 60 -2.02 -4.15 7.06
C ALA A 60 -3.18 -4.81 7.79
N ASN A 61 -3.52 -4.28 8.95
CA ASN A 61 -4.78 -4.57 9.60
C ASN A 61 -5.82 -3.55 9.13
N ILE A 62 -6.87 -4.01 8.47
CA ILE A 62 -7.96 -3.18 7.96
C ILE A 62 -9.17 -3.34 8.87
N ARG A 63 -9.75 -2.22 9.28
CA ARG A 63 -11.04 -2.19 9.96
C ARG A 63 -12.02 -1.38 9.12
N LEU A 64 -13.10 -2.02 8.65
CA LEU A 64 -14.18 -1.31 8.01
C LEU A 64 -15.07 -0.62 9.05
N LYS A 65 -15.42 0.62 8.77
CA LYS A 65 -16.32 1.39 9.62
C LYS A 65 -17.70 0.70 9.72
N PRO A 66 -18.26 0.55 10.91
CA PRO A 66 -19.60 -0.03 11.06
C PRO A 66 -20.66 0.77 10.27
N THR A 67 -21.64 0.06 9.74
CA THR A 67 -22.73 0.69 8.97
C THR A 67 -23.49 1.70 9.81
N GLU A 68 -23.76 1.41 11.05
CA GLU A 68 -24.46 2.28 12.01
C GLU A 68 -23.69 3.56 12.34
N GLU A 69 -22.37 3.58 12.11
CA GLU A 69 -21.52 4.76 12.28
C GLU A 69 -21.30 5.54 10.97
N GLY A 70 -22.04 5.19 9.94
CA GLY A 70 -21.94 5.83 8.61
C GLY A 70 -21.01 5.11 7.64
N GLY A 71 -20.61 3.88 7.93
CA GLY A 71 -19.85 3.01 7.03
C GLY A 71 -20.68 2.45 5.88
N ARG A 72 -20.06 1.57 5.11
CA ARG A 72 -20.73 0.87 4.01
C ARG A 72 -21.90 0.04 4.52
N LYS A 73 -22.88 -0.21 3.65
CA LYS A 73 -24.01 -1.11 3.94
C LYS A 73 -23.68 -2.56 3.64
N THR A 74 -22.69 -2.81 2.78
CA THR A 74 -22.28 -4.14 2.34
C THR A 74 -20.81 -4.36 2.56
N GLY A 75 -20.38 -5.63 2.63
CA GLY A 75 -18.99 -6.00 2.68
C GLY A 75 -18.24 -5.77 1.37
N VAL A 76 -16.94 -5.99 1.39
CA VAL A 76 -16.07 -5.91 0.22
C VAL A 76 -15.42 -7.27 -0.05
N ILE A 77 -15.18 -7.53 -1.32
CA ILE A 77 -14.46 -8.72 -1.77
C ILE A 77 -12.97 -8.46 -1.89
N SER A 78 -12.17 -9.52 -1.94
CA SER A 78 -10.75 -9.41 -2.27
C SER A 78 -10.56 -8.75 -3.65
N GLY A 79 -9.61 -7.84 -3.75
CA GLY A 79 -9.40 -7.01 -4.94
C GLY A 79 -10.15 -5.66 -4.92
N TYR A 80 -10.88 -5.38 -3.87
CA TYR A 80 -11.57 -4.10 -3.69
C TYR A 80 -10.57 -2.94 -3.64
N ARG A 81 -10.91 -1.83 -4.29
CA ARG A 81 -10.03 -0.65 -4.48
C ARG A 81 -10.63 0.59 -3.86
N PRO A 82 -10.48 0.83 -2.57
CA PRO A 82 -10.83 2.12 -1.97
C PRO A 82 -9.82 3.19 -2.36
N ASN A 83 -10.16 4.45 -2.08
CA ASN A 83 -9.19 5.53 -2.08
C ASN A 83 -8.41 5.49 -0.76
N HIS A 84 -7.09 5.45 -0.84
CA HIS A 84 -6.22 5.45 0.33
C HIS A 84 -5.78 6.88 0.66
N VAL A 85 -6.04 7.34 1.88
CA VAL A 85 -5.73 8.69 2.36
C VAL A 85 -4.81 8.60 3.56
N PHE A 86 -3.60 9.17 3.45
CA PHE A 86 -2.61 9.17 4.53
C PHE A 86 -2.60 10.47 5.31
N GLU A 87 -3.01 11.57 4.69
CA GLU A 87 -3.07 12.90 5.32
C GLU A 87 -4.30 13.67 4.85
N TYR A 88 -4.86 14.44 5.77
CA TYR A 88 -5.90 15.42 5.47
C TYR A 88 -5.32 16.82 5.48
N GLY A 89 -5.94 17.74 4.74
CA GLY A 89 -5.61 19.16 4.77
C GLY A 89 -6.03 19.82 6.10
N ALA A 90 -5.65 21.07 6.27
CA ALA A 90 -5.90 21.84 7.50
C ALA A 90 -7.40 21.95 7.86
N GLU A 91 -8.28 21.89 6.88
CA GLU A 91 -9.74 21.94 7.05
C GLU A 91 -10.41 20.56 7.04
N GLY A 92 -9.62 19.48 7.15
CA GLY A 92 -10.12 18.10 7.12
C GLY A 92 -10.47 17.56 5.72
N ASN A 93 -10.14 18.31 4.67
CA ASN A 93 -10.35 17.89 3.29
C ASN A 93 -9.31 16.87 2.82
N ILE A 94 -9.68 16.03 1.87
CA ILE A 94 -8.75 15.11 1.22
C ILE A 94 -7.83 15.90 0.29
N VAL A 95 -6.52 15.81 0.53
CA VAL A 95 -5.50 16.49 -0.29
C VAL A 95 -5.03 15.58 -1.41
N GLN A 96 -4.81 14.31 -1.12
CA GLN A 96 -4.31 13.33 -2.08
C GLN A 96 -4.82 11.95 -1.74
N THR A 97 -5.13 11.17 -2.78
CA THR A 97 -5.45 9.75 -2.67
C THR A 97 -4.43 8.91 -3.41
N TYR A 98 -4.24 7.68 -2.93
CA TYR A 98 -3.40 6.68 -3.58
C TYR A 98 -4.25 5.50 -4.02
N ILE A 99 -3.84 4.85 -5.09
CA ILE A 99 -4.56 3.71 -5.68
C ILE A 99 -3.92 2.42 -5.17
N GLY A 100 -4.76 1.55 -4.61
CA GLY A 100 -4.34 0.23 -4.17
C GLY A 100 -5.53 -0.68 -3.94
N ASP A 101 -5.32 -1.97 -4.05
CA ASP A 101 -6.33 -2.97 -3.76
C ASP A 101 -6.04 -3.72 -2.46
N LEU A 102 -7.11 -4.21 -1.84
CA LEU A 102 -7.07 -5.04 -0.64
C LEU A 102 -7.17 -6.50 -1.07
N VAL A 103 -6.13 -7.27 -0.81
CA VAL A 103 -6.09 -8.69 -1.17
C VAL A 103 -6.08 -9.55 0.09
N PHE A 104 -7.06 -10.42 0.21
CA PHE A 104 -7.16 -11.36 1.30
C PHE A 104 -7.57 -12.73 0.75
N GLY A 105 -6.95 -13.78 1.29
CA GLY A 105 -6.92 -15.11 0.67
C GLY A 105 -8.15 -15.96 0.90
N ASP A 106 -9.27 -15.40 1.35
CA ASP A 106 -10.48 -16.17 1.54
C ASP A 106 -11.65 -15.62 0.72
N GLU A 107 -12.65 -16.45 0.48
CA GLU A 107 -13.83 -16.10 -0.30
C GLU A 107 -14.85 -15.28 0.51
N ASN A 108 -14.63 -15.12 1.81
CA ASN A 108 -15.54 -14.38 2.67
C ASN A 108 -15.38 -12.90 2.50
N LEU A 109 -16.50 -12.20 2.46
CA LEU A 109 -16.53 -10.75 2.46
C LEU A 109 -15.90 -10.20 3.74
N LEU A 110 -15.19 -9.09 3.62
CA LEU A 110 -14.87 -8.25 4.76
C LEU A 110 -16.07 -7.34 5.02
N MET A 111 -16.74 -7.57 6.13
CA MET A 111 -18.00 -6.89 6.45
C MET A 111 -17.76 -5.59 7.22
N PRO A 112 -18.69 -4.61 7.13
CA PRO A 112 -18.63 -3.40 7.96
C PRO A 112 -18.51 -3.76 9.45
N GLY A 113 -17.59 -3.09 10.16
CA GLY A 113 -17.29 -3.36 11.57
C GLY A 113 -16.24 -4.45 11.82
N GLU A 114 -15.88 -5.23 10.82
CA GLU A 114 -14.87 -6.28 10.97
C GLU A 114 -13.45 -5.74 10.80
N GLU A 115 -12.51 -6.44 11.43
CA GLU A 115 -11.07 -6.29 11.21
C GLU A 115 -10.50 -7.51 10.51
N ARG A 116 -9.53 -7.29 9.63
CA ARG A 116 -8.81 -8.37 8.96
C ARG A 116 -7.41 -7.93 8.56
N ILE A 117 -6.46 -8.85 8.69
CA ILE A 117 -5.12 -8.68 8.13
C ILE A 117 -5.20 -8.98 6.64
N VAL A 118 -4.76 -8.01 5.84
CA VAL A 118 -4.80 -8.10 4.37
C VAL A 118 -3.45 -7.72 3.78
N THR A 119 -3.24 -8.08 2.53
CA THR A 119 -2.18 -7.54 1.69
C THR A 119 -2.75 -6.34 0.94
N VAL A 120 -2.10 -5.18 1.04
CA VAL A 120 -2.44 -4.00 0.25
C VAL A 120 -1.40 -3.84 -0.85
N ARG A 121 -1.87 -3.74 -2.09
CA ARG A 121 -1.02 -3.58 -3.27
C ARG A 121 -1.26 -2.20 -3.85
N PHE A 122 -0.27 -1.32 -3.72
CA PHE A 122 -0.36 0.04 -4.22
C PHE A 122 0.29 0.18 -5.60
N ILE A 123 -0.30 1.05 -6.42
CA ILE A 123 0.40 1.61 -7.56
C ILE A 123 1.48 2.55 -7.02
N PRO A 124 2.76 2.39 -7.40
CA PRO A 124 3.83 3.23 -6.88
C PRO A 124 3.63 4.71 -7.21
N SER A 125 3.94 5.55 -6.23
CA SER A 125 3.95 7.00 -6.35
C SER A 125 5.16 7.54 -5.58
N ALA A 126 5.74 8.64 -6.06
CA ALA A 126 6.96 9.21 -5.48
C ALA A 126 6.86 9.50 -3.98
N ASP A 127 5.69 9.91 -3.51
CA ASP A 127 5.49 10.30 -2.11
C ASP A 127 4.93 9.19 -1.23
N LEU A 128 4.52 8.07 -1.81
CA LEU A 128 3.83 7.01 -1.06
C LEU A 128 4.74 6.28 -0.08
N GLU A 129 5.96 5.99 -0.47
CA GLU A 129 6.90 5.20 0.34
C GLU A 129 7.16 5.80 1.72
N LYS A 130 7.14 7.11 1.85
CA LYS A 130 7.36 7.80 3.13
C LYS A 130 6.33 7.47 4.21
N TYR A 131 5.13 7.05 3.79
CA TYR A 131 4.04 6.69 4.70
C TYR A 131 4.04 5.21 5.10
N LEU A 132 4.71 4.34 4.36
CA LEU A 132 4.60 2.91 4.51
C LEU A 132 5.55 2.34 5.57
N THR A 133 5.46 2.87 6.79
CA THR A 133 6.24 2.43 7.95
C THR A 133 5.37 1.69 8.96
N LYS A 134 5.97 0.75 9.68
CA LYS A 134 5.27 -0.06 10.69
C LYS A 134 4.51 0.83 11.71
N GLY A 135 3.25 0.51 11.93
CA GLY A 135 2.39 1.24 12.83
C GLY A 135 1.72 2.47 12.23
N ARG A 136 2.05 2.84 11.00
CA ARG A 136 1.39 3.97 10.34
C ARG A 136 -0.07 3.67 10.08
N LYS A 137 -0.95 4.57 10.53
CA LYS A 137 -2.38 4.54 10.28
C LYS A 137 -2.72 5.37 9.05
N TRP A 138 -3.68 4.90 8.25
CA TRP A 138 -4.28 5.66 7.17
C TRP A 138 -5.77 5.33 7.04
N TRP A 139 -6.46 6.05 6.19
CA TRP A 139 -7.90 5.97 6.05
C TRP A 139 -8.31 5.51 4.67
N LEU A 140 -9.44 4.79 4.62
CA LEU A 140 -10.04 4.30 3.39
C LEU A 140 -11.30 5.09 3.09
N HIS A 141 -11.42 5.57 1.86
CA HIS A 141 -12.54 6.38 1.41
C HIS A 141 -13.21 5.81 0.16
N GLU A 142 -14.51 6.07 0.03
CA GLU A 142 -15.24 6.00 -1.22
C GLU A 142 -15.69 7.43 -1.56
N GLY A 143 -14.99 8.07 -2.52
CA GLY A 143 -15.17 9.50 -2.72
C GLY A 143 -14.92 10.28 -1.42
N PRO A 144 -15.86 11.12 -0.97
CA PRO A 144 -15.71 11.88 0.26
C PRO A 144 -16.00 11.06 1.53
N ASN A 145 -16.56 9.87 1.41
CA ASN A 145 -17.05 9.08 2.54
C ASN A 145 -15.95 8.23 3.16
N LEU A 146 -15.69 8.41 4.43
CA LEU A 146 -14.81 7.55 5.21
C LEU A 146 -15.47 6.19 5.42
N ILE A 147 -14.84 5.12 4.95
CA ILE A 147 -15.38 3.75 5.04
C ILE A 147 -14.56 2.81 5.91
N GLY A 148 -13.37 3.21 6.32
CA GLY A 148 -12.51 2.36 7.14
C GLY A 148 -11.17 2.99 7.44
N GLU A 149 -10.36 2.24 8.18
CA GLU A 149 -9.01 2.60 8.55
C GLU A 149 -8.07 1.41 8.45
N ALA A 150 -6.79 1.69 8.32
CA ALA A 150 -5.74 0.70 8.17
C ALA A 150 -4.52 1.05 9.00
N VAL A 151 -3.80 0.02 9.45
CA VAL A 151 -2.53 0.16 10.16
C VAL A 151 -1.51 -0.80 9.55
N ILE A 152 -0.33 -0.30 9.23
CA ILE A 152 0.78 -1.13 8.73
C ILE A 152 1.31 -2.02 9.84
N LEU A 153 1.46 -3.29 9.53
CA LEU A 153 2.03 -4.30 10.41
C LEU A 153 3.55 -4.35 10.34
#